data_cda1a4d4962182463ed549e8d852a04f
#
_entry.id   cda1a4d4962182463ed549e8d852a04f
#
_cell.length_a   1.000
_cell.length_b   1.000
_cell.length_c   1.000
_cell.angle_alpha   90.00
_cell.angle_beta   90.00
_cell.angle_gamma   90.00
#
_symmetry.space_group_name_H-M   'P 1'
#
loop_
_entity.id
_entity.type
_entity.pdbx_description
1 polymer ?
#
loop_
_entity_poly.entity_id
_entity_poly.type
_entity_poly.pdbx_seq_one_letter_code
_entity_poly.pdbx_strand_id
1 'polypeptide(L)'
;KDLYQPLSKKTLMLGKKITEEELAAYLNEAKLIQNYVQALMKDSKVDAWIAPVAPDFAPLGLKTTGDYRMNSIWSLTGLPVITIPTGVNNENLPYSLQIIGNFGEDEKLLQISKMIVNTLNISQIQNEWDMN
;
A
#
# COMPACT_ATOMS: atom_id res chain seq x y z
N LYS A 1 -3.43 -23.64 -23.28
CA LYS A 1 -4.45 -22.70 -22.79
C LYS A 1 -3.74 -21.62 -22.01
N ASP A 2 -3.82 -20.36 -22.44
CA ASP A 2 -3.20 -19.24 -21.72
C ASP A 2 -3.89 -19.08 -20.35
N LEU A 3 -3.14 -19.32 -19.27
CA LEU A 3 -3.63 -19.25 -17.89
C LEU A 3 -3.57 -17.83 -17.32
N TYR A 4 -2.84 -16.93 -18.00
CA TYR A 4 -2.59 -15.56 -17.51
C TYR A 4 -3.22 -14.52 -18.40
N GLN A 5 -3.73 -13.46 -17.79
CA GLN A 5 -4.14 -12.25 -18.49
C GLN A 5 -2.93 -11.63 -19.23
N PRO A 6 -3.14 -10.92 -20.37
CA PRO A 6 -2.04 -10.41 -21.20
C PRO A 6 -1.00 -9.58 -20.43
N LEU A 7 -1.46 -8.70 -19.52
CA LEU A 7 -0.56 -7.88 -18.71
C LEU A 7 0.29 -8.72 -17.75
N SER A 8 -0.32 -9.66 -17.03
CA SER A 8 0.38 -10.57 -16.12
C SER A 8 1.40 -11.44 -16.87
N LYS A 9 1.02 -11.94 -18.07
CA LYS A 9 1.93 -12.69 -18.94
C LYS A 9 3.15 -11.86 -19.34
N LYS A 10 2.94 -10.58 -19.71
CA LYS A 10 4.02 -9.66 -20.06
C LYS A 10 4.99 -9.46 -18.88
N THR A 11 4.47 -9.23 -17.68
CA THR A 11 5.28 -9.05 -16.46
C THR A 11 6.09 -10.30 -16.14
N LEU A 12 5.49 -11.49 -16.20
CA LEU A 12 6.21 -12.74 -15.99
C LEU A 12 7.33 -12.97 -17.01
N MET A 13 7.09 -12.60 -18.28
CA MET A 13 8.11 -12.71 -19.33
C MET A 13 9.26 -11.73 -19.15
N LEU A 14 9.03 -10.56 -18.58
CA LEU A 14 10.08 -9.64 -18.17
C LEU A 14 10.91 -10.22 -17.02
N GLY A 15 10.25 -10.77 -16.01
CA GLY A 15 10.93 -11.39 -14.87
C GLY A 15 11.85 -12.56 -15.28
N LYS A 16 11.48 -13.35 -16.30
CA LYS A 16 12.34 -14.42 -16.83
C LYS A 16 13.66 -13.97 -17.43
N LYS A 17 13.81 -12.68 -17.75
CA LYS A 17 15.03 -12.11 -18.34
C LYS A 17 16.01 -11.61 -17.28
N ILE A 18 15.58 -11.53 -16.02
CA ILE A 18 16.40 -11.07 -14.91
C ILE A 18 17.35 -12.21 -14.52
N THR A 19 18.64 -11.91 -14.40
CA THR A 19 19.65 -12.85 -13.93
C THR A 19 19.57 -13.02 -12.40
N GLU A 20 20.19 -14.08 -11.88
CA GLU A 20 20.27 -14.31 -10.43
C GLU A 20 21.05 -13.17 -9.73
N GLU A 21 22.09 -12.64 -10.37
CA GLU A 21 22.87 -11.53 -9.85
C GLU A 21 22.06 -10.23 -9.79
N GLU A 22 21.28 -9.92 -10.85
CA GLU A 22 20.37 -8.78 -10.85
C GLU A 22 19.29 -8.92 -9.80
N LEU A 23 18.72 -10.11 -9.64
CA LEU A 23 17.73 -10.37 -8.59
C LEU A 23 18.33 -10.17 -7.19
N ALA A 24 19.52 -10.70 -6.95
CA ALA A 24 20.22 -10.50 -5.68
C ALA A 24 20.51 -9.03 -5.40
N ALA A 25 20.90 -8.25 -6.41
CA ALA A 25 21.11 -6.81 -6.29
C ALA A 25 19.81 -6.08 -5.91
N TYR A 26 18.69 -6.36 -6.60
CA TYR A 26 17.39 -5.75 -6.29
C TYR A 26 16.88 -6.10 -4.88
N LEU A 27 17.06 -7.35 -4.44
CA LEU A 27 16.69 -7.76 -3.09
C LEU A 27 17.55 -7.05 -2.02
N ASN A 28 18.83 -6.85 -2.29
CA ASN A 28 19.70 -6.08 -1.40
C ASN A 28 19.28 -4.61 -1.35
N GLU A 29 18.96 -3.98 -2.48
CA GLU A 29 18.43 -2.61 -2.51
C GLU A 29 17.13 -2.48 -1.72
N ALA A 30 16.20 -3.43 -1.88
CA ALA A 30 14.96 -3.46 -1.11
C ALA A 30 15.23 -3.49 0.40
N LYS A 31 16.23 -4.29 0.83
CA LYS A 31 16.65 -4.36 2.23
C LYS A 31 17.29 -3.07 2.73
N LEU A 32 18.10 -2.41 1.91
CA LEU A 32 18.67 -1.11 2.22
C LEU A 32 17.59 -0.05 2.41
N ILE A 33 16.60 0.00 1.51
CA ILE A 33 15.46 0.91 1.63
C ILE A 33 14.66 0.62 2.91
N GLN A 34 14.38 -0.66 3.20
CA GLN A 34 13.69 -1.07 4.42
C GLN A 34 14.42 -0.53 5.67
N ASN A 35 15.74 -0.77 5.75
CA ASN A 35 16.55 -0.33 6.88
C ASN A 35 16.59 1.20 7.00
N TYR A 36 16.68 1.91 5.86
CA TYR A 36 16.67 3.37 5.83
C TYR A 36 15.36 3.94 6.34
N VAL A 37 14.22 3.40 5.90
CA VAL A 37 12.90 3.85 6.35
C VAL A 37 12.74 3.63 7.85
N GLN A 38 13.14 2.47 8.37
CA GLN A 38 13.07 2.18 9.80
C GLN A 38 13.97 3.11 10.64
N ALA A 39 15.18 3.38 10.16
CA ALA A 39 16.07 4.33 10.81
C ALA A 39 15.47 5.74 10.84
N LEU A 40 14.89 6.19 9.73
CA LEU A 40 14.25 7.50 9.62
C LEU A 40 13.04 7.62 10.55
N MET A 41 12.20 6.58 10.66
CA MET A 41 11.07 6.55 11.61
C MET A 41 11.56 6.65 13.06
N LYS A 42 12.61 5.89 13.41
CA LYS A 42 13.21 5.90 14.74
C LYS A 42 13.80 7.26 15.08
N ASP A 43 14.59 7.85 14.18
CA ASP A 43 15.27 9.14 14.41
C ASP A 43 14.28 10.29 14.51
N SER A 44 13.18 10.23 13.72
CA SER A 44 12.09 11.19 13.77
C SER A 44 11.12 10.96 14.93
N LYS A 45 11.28 9.86 15.68
CA LYS A 45 10.41 9.47 16.79
C LYS A 45 8.93 9.35 16.38
N VAL A 46 8.67 8.81 15.21
CA VAL A 46 7.31 8.54 14.72
C VAL A 46 7.03 7.05 14.77
N ASP A 47 5.80 6.69 15.16
CA ASP A 47 5.37 5.30 15.29
C ASP A 47 4.84 4.71 13.99
N ALA A 48 4.35 5.54 13.09
CA ALA A 48 3.87 5.15 11.77
C ALA A 48 3.90 6.35 10.81
N TRP A 49 3.94 6.08 9.50
CA TRP A 49 3.73 7.07 8.47
C TRP A 49 2.33 6.97 7.91
N ILE A 50 1.82 8.10 7.41
CA ILE A 50 0.52 8.17 6.74
C ILE A 50 0.75 8.74 5.35
N ALA A 51 0.16 8.10 4.34
CA ALA A 51 0.20 8.56 2.96
C ALA A 51 -1.13 8.25 2.24
N PRO A 52 -1.44 8.90 1.12
CA PRO A 52 -2.51 8.45 0.23
C PRO A 52 -2.24 7.03 -0.27
N VAL A 53 -3.29 6.23 -0.46
CA VAL A 53 -3.16 4.86 -1.02
C VAL A 53 -2.79 4.90 -2.50
N ALA A 54 -3.28 5.89 -3.23
CA ALA A 54 -3.05 6.07 -4.65
C ALA A 54 -2.84 7.56 -4.96
N PRO A 55 -2.20 7.89 -6.09
CA PRO A 55 -2.02 9.29 -6.51
C PRO A 55 -3.32 10.01 -6.86
N ASP A 56 -4.37 9.24 -7.18
CA ASP A 56 -5.67 9.73 -7.62
C ASP A 56 -6.79 8.84 -7.08
N PHE A 57 -8.04 9.21 -7.32
CA PHE A 57 -9.21 8.40 -6.98
C PHE A 57 -9.23 7.07 -7.73
N ALA A 58 -10.04 6.13 -7.23
CA ALA A 58 -10.30 4.88 -7.94
C ALA A 58 -10.82 5.18 -9.35
N PRO A 59 -10.29 4.54 -10.40
CA PRO A 59 -10.76 4.76 -11.76
C PRO A 59 -12.16 4.21 -11.94
N LEU A 60 -13.00 4.95 -12.68
CA LEU A 60 -14.34 4.50 -13.00
C LEU A 60 -14.31 3.29 -13.96
N GLY A 61 -15.07 2.25 -13.63
CA GLY A 61 -15.23 1.04 -14.44
C GLY A 61 -14.16 -0.03 -14.17
N LEU A 62 -14.03 -1.00 -15.09
CA LEU A 62 -13.26 -2.24 -14.90
C LEU A 62 -12.01 -2.35 -15.79
N LYS A 63 -11.64 -1.27 -16.47
CA LYS A 63 -10.49 -1.32 -17.43
C LYS A 63 -9.12 -1.31 -16.77
N THR A 64 -9.03 -0.77 -15.56
CA THR A 64 -7.79 -0.65 -14.79
C THR A 64 -8.10 -0.66 -13.29
N THR A 65 -7.13 -1.06 -12.50
CA THR A 65 -7.17 -0.98 -11.01
C THR A 65 -6.52 0.30 -10.48
N GLY A 66 -6.13 1.22 -11.36
CA GLY A 66 -5.44 2.46 -10.99
C GLY A 66 -3.91 2.32 -10.92
N ASP A 67 -3.30 3.29 -10.25
CA ASP A 67 -1.85 3.41 -10.14
C ASP A 67 -1.35 2.85 -8.80
N TYR A 68 -0.43 1.89 -8.85
CA TYR A 68 0.12 1.20 -7.69
C TYR A 68 1.41 1.84 -7.13
N ARG A 69 1.86 2.97 -7.66
CA ARG A 69 3.14 3.60 -7.27
C ARG A 69 3.26 3.87 -5.78
N MET A 70 2.16 4.25 -5.13
CA MET A 70 2.15 4.53 -3.69
C MET A 70 2.30 3.28 -2.81
N ASN A 71 2.04 2.08 -3.37
CA ASN A 71 2.07 0.81 -2.64
C ASN A 71 3.30 -0.05 -2.96
N SER A 72 3.90 0.16 -4.14
CA SER A 72 4.97 -0.72 -4.64
C SER A 72 6.19 -0.76 -3.73
N ILE A 73 6.56 0.37 -3.13
CA ILE A 73 7.72 0.45 -2.23
C ILE A 73 7.51 -0.36 -0.95
N TRP A 74 6.32 -0.32 -0.37
CA TRP A 74 5.99 -1.07 0.85
C TRP A 74 5.95 -2.57 0.59
N SER A 75 5.37 -2.98 -0.55
CA SER A 75 5.37 -4.37 -0.99
C SER A 75 6.80 -4.89 -1.26
N LEU A 76 7.67 -4.06 -1.85
CA LEU A 76 9.05 -4.41 -2.13
C LEU A 76 9.87 -4.56 -0.84
N THR A 77 9.69 -3.65 0.11
CA THR A 77 10.45 -3.63 1.37
C THR A 77 9.86 -4.53 2.45
N GLY A 78 8.65 -5.05 2.27
CA GLY A 78 7.96 -5.89 3.26
C GLY A 78 7.52 -5.13 4.52
N LEU A 79 7.41 -3.80 4.45
CA LEU A 79 6.87 -3.01 5.55
C LEU A 79 5.36 -3.24 5.66
N PRO A 80 4.82 -3.43 6.88
CA PRO A 80 3.40 -3.62 7.07
C PRO A 80 2.61 -2.35 6.78
N VAL A 81 1.49 -2.50 6.09
CA VAL A 81 0.62 -1.38 5.71
C VAL A 81 -0.84 -1.73 5.96
N ILE A 82 -1.57 -0.79 6.51
CA ILE A 82 -3.02 -0.86 6.66
C ILE A 82 -3.66 0.28 5.88
N THR A 83 -4.68 -0.03 5.11
CA THR A 83 -5.49 0.95 4.39
C THR A 83 -6.77 1.25 5.17
N ILE A 84 -7.06 2.53 5.35
CA ILE A 84 -8.27 3.02 6.01
C ILE A 84 -9.05 3.85 4.99
N PRO A 85 -10.32 3.49 4.67
CA PRO A 85 -11.16 4.35 3.85
C PRO A 85 -11.46 5.65 4.60
N THR A 86 -11.32 6.78 3.92
CA THR A 86 -11.49 8.11 4.55
C THR A 86 -12.56 8.96 3.88
N GLY A 87 -13.17 8.47 2.83
CA GLY A 87 -14.27 9.14 2.14
C GLY A 87 -14.54 8.60 0.75
N VAL A 88 -15.45 9.24 0.06
CA VAL A 88 -15.80 8.99 -1.34
C VAL A 88 -15.79 10.29 -2.13
N ASN A 89 -15.56 10.20 -3.42
CA ASN A 89 -15.71 11.32 -4.34
C ASN A 89 -17.18 11.49 -4.77
N ASN A 90 -17.43 12.46 -5.65
CA ASN A 90 -18.79 12.74 -6.16
C ASN A 90 -19.41 11.59 -7.00
N GLU A 91 -18.61 10.60 -7.37
CA GLU A 91 -19.02 9.40 -8.12
C GLU A 91 -19.18 8.18 -7.20
N ASN A 92 -19.20 8.37 -5.88
CA ASN A 92 -19.21 7.32 -4.85
C ASN A 92 -18.01 6.35 -4.93
N LEU A 93 -16.88 6.78 -5.51
CA LEU A 93 -15.65 6.01 -5.53
C LEU A 93 -14.82 6.30 -4.28
N PRO A 94 -14.34 5.28 -3.55
CA PRO A 94 -13.63 5.48 -2.30
C PRO A 94 -12.22 6.07 -2.52
N TYR A 95 -11.79 6.87 -1.58
CA TYR A 95 -10.40 7.21 -1.38
C TYR A 95 -9.97 6.85 0.04
N SER A 96 -8.69 6.62 0.22
CA SER A 96 -8.19 6.02 1.46
C SER A 96 -6.81 6.55 1.81
N LEU A 97 -6.49 6.48 3.09
CA LEU A 97 -5.14 6.63 3.61
C LEU A 97 -4.52 5.26 3.87
N GLN A 98 -3.22 5.16 3.65
CA GLN A 98 -2.42 4.04 4.11
C GLN A 98 -1.59 4.47 5.32
N ILE A 99 -1.49 3.57 6.29
CA ILE A 99 -0.67 3.71 7.48
C ILE A 99 0.42 2.66 7.38
N ILE A 100 1.67 3.11 7.41
CA ILE A 100 2.86 2.28 7.21
C ILE A 100 3.57 2.15 8.55
N GLY A 101 3.80 0.92 9.01
CA GLY A 101 4.50 0.61 10.25
C GLY A 101 5.94 0.15 10.04
N ASN A 102 6.64 -0.08 11.15
CA ASN A 102 7.96 -0.69 11.14
C ASN A 102 7.89 -2.18 10.78
N PHE A 103 8.95 -2.69 10.19
CA PHE A 103 9.06 -4.10 9.82
C PHE A 103 8.91 -5.02 11.04
N GLY A 104 7.95 -5.95 10.96
CA GLY A 104 7.67 -6.92 12.02
C GLY A 104 6.86 -6.36 13.20
N GLU A 105 6.38 -5.11 13.13
CA GLU A 105 5.53 -4.48 14.16
C GLU A 105 4.04 -4.45 13.74
N ASP A 106 3.54 -5.51 13.13
CA ASP A 106 2.17 -5.59 12.60
C ASP A 106 1.11 -5.35 13.69
N GLU A 107 1.28 -5.93 14.87
CA GLU A 107 0.35 -5.75 16.00
C GLU A 107 0.30 -4.27 16.47
N LYS A 108 1.45 -3.62 16.53
CA LYS A 108 1.54 -2.20 16.87
C LYS A 108 0.84 -1.35 15.83
N LEU A 109 1.04 -1.67 14.55
CA LEU A 109 0.37 -0.99 13.44
C LEU A 109 -1.16 -1.15 13.52
N LEU A 110 -1.67 -2.33 13.86
CA LEU A 110 -3.10 -2.56 14.09
C LEU A 110 -3.66 -1.68 15.21
N GLN A 111 -2.93 -1.54 16.33
CA GLN A 111 -3.33 -0.69 17.44
C GLN A 111 -3.37 0.79 17.05
N ILE A 112 -2.33 1.28 16.35
CA ILE A 112 -2.26 2.66 15.85
C ILE A 112 -3.41 2.92 14.88
N SER A 113 -3.65 2.01 13.94
CA SER A 113 -4.74 2.14 12.95
C SER A 113 -6.11 2.21 13.60
N LYS A 114 -6.35 1.38 14.64
CA LYS A 114 -7.58 1.43 15.42
C LYS A 114 -7.77 2.78 16.14
N MET A 115 -6.70 3.35 16.68
CA MET A 115 -6.77 4.69 17.28
C MET A 115 -7.12 5.76 16.23
N ILE A 116 -6.50 5.71 15.06
CA ILE A 116 -6.76 6.67 13.97
C ILE A 116 -8.21 6.55 13.49
N VAL A 117 -8.72 5.33 13.25
CA VAL A 117 -10.12 5.08 12.86
C VAL A 117 -11.09 5.69 13.87
N ASN A 118 -10.85 5.47 15.16
CA ASN A 118 -11.70 6.00 16.24
C ASN A 118 -11.65 7.54 16.29
N THR A 119 -10.46 8.13 16.13
CA THR A 119 -10.27 9.57 16.21
C THR A 119 -10.91 10.30 15.01
N LEU A 120 -10.85 9.71 13.82
CA LEU A 120 -11.42 10.27 12.60
C LEU A 120 -12.93 9.95 12.44
N ASN A 121 -13.54 9.21 13.37
CA ASN A 121 -14.94 8.76 13.28
C ASN A 121 -15.29 8.05 11.96
N ILE A 122 -14.34 7.31 11.39
CA ILE A 122 -14.45 6.66 10.08
C ILE A 122 -15.61 5.63 10.04
N SER A 123 -16.00 5.09 11.18
CA SER A 123 -17.18 4.24 11.31
C SER A 123 -18.50 4.92 10.85
N GLN A 124 -18.59 6.23 10.92
CA GLN A 124 -19.75 6.97 10.39
C GLN A 124 -19.75 7.03 8.86
N ILE A 125 -18.59 7.16 8.25
CA ILE A 125 -18.40 7.14 6.79
C ILE A 125 -18.81 5.79 6.22
N GLN A 126 -18.51 4.70 6.91
CA GLN A 126 -18.85 3.33 6.49
C GLN A 126 -20.37 3.06 6.54
N ASN A 127 -21.07 3.62 7.53
CA ASN A 127 -22.52 3.52 7.62
C ASN A 127 -23.24 4.28 6.50
N GLU A 128 -22.67 5.35 5.97
CA GLU A 128 -23.20 6.08 4.83
C GLU A 128 -23.05 5.30 3.51
N TRP A 129 -22.10 4.38 3.41
CA TRP A 129 -21.93 3.50 2.24
C TRP A 129 -22.94 2.36 2.20
N ASP A 130 -23.31 1.83 3.36
CA ASP A 130 -24.25 0.71 3.50
C ASP A 130 -25.71 1.17 3.32
N MET A 131 -25.97 2.48 3.29
CA MET A 131 -27.33 3.04 3.14
C MET A 131 -27.68 3.51 1.73
N ASN A 132 -26.78 3.42 0.75
CA ASN A 132 -26.98 3.77 -0.65
C ASN A 132 -26.72 2.59 -1.58
#